data_05e3c12668cfe264e1a96e8bdabd0db4
#
_entry.id   05e3c12668cfe264e1a96e8bdabd0db4
#
_cell.length_a   1.000
_cell.length_b   1.000
_cell.length_c   1.000
_cell.angle_alpha   90.00
_cell.angle_beta   90.00
_cell.angle_gamma   90.00
#
_symmetry.space_group_name_H-M   'P 1'
#
loop_
_entity.id
_entity.type
_entity.pdbx_description
1 polymer ?
#
loop_
_entity_poly.entity_id
_entity_poly.type
_entity_poly.pdbx_seq_one_letter_code
_entity_poly.pdbx_strand_id
1 'polypeptide(L)'
;MNLATVFTESVQKHAAKTAMFWGDQGFTFTILHEQARQVGQELAAHLGVKPGDRVGLWVKNRPEFVPAYFGILNAGGVVVPINNFLKPDEVSYMLQNCGAKLLITEEELGAHAATIAGAVPGLRVLKVEAFAALPPVAGDFPPCARTQEDLAVIIYTSGTTGRPKGAMLSHGNLLHNVNSCRIVLETVEVDRFAVLLPLFHSYMMTVGMLLPLLVGGSMVLVRSLNHPHHALRELYQHQATVLPAIPQFYRTLANAQLPGKLPFRICVSGAAPLPVQVLKDFESKHGIPLIEGYGLSECSPVATKNPLRGEHKPGSIGKPIPHVELSIQDDEGKMLGVNEVGEICIRGGNVMMGYWDNPTETAKAMRGEWLLTGDVGYCDADGYYFITDRKKDMLLVNGINVYPREVEEVIYQFPGVKEAAVIGVPDPRKGEQPMAFVAPAEGASLEEKALLQFIKQKLADYKVPKRVQFLPALPRNATGKILKTQLREVAATSH
;
A
#
# COMPACT_ATOMS: atom_id res chain seq x y z
N MET A 1 -0.32 -22.32 -13.17
CA MET A 1 0.46 -21.09 -13.48
C MET A 1 0.66 -20.35 -12.17
N ASN A 2 1.89 -19.91 -11.87
CA ASN A 2 2.22 -19.19 -10.65
C ASN A 2 3.04 -17.93 -11.00
N LEU A 3 3.31 -17.05 -10.02
CA LEU A 3 4.04 -15.79 -10.24
C LEU A 3 5.43 -16.01 -10.85
N ALA A 4 6.16 -17.04 -10.42
CA ALA A 4 7.51 -17.31 -10.91
C ALA A 4 7.49 -17.77 -12.38
N THR A 5 6.53 -18.62 -12.77
CA THR A 5 6.38 -19.04 -14.16
C THR A 5 5.98 -17.88 -15.08
N VAL A 6 5.06 -17.02 -14.64
CA VAL A 6 4.66 -15.83 -15.42
C VAL A 6 5.83 -14.85 -15.57
N PHE A 7 6.65 -14.68 -14.52
CA PHE A 7 7.88 -13.87 -14.63
C PHE A 7 8.85 -14.48 -15.63
N THR A 8 9.06 -15.80 -15.60
CA THR A 8 9.92 -16.50 -16.58
C THR A 8 9.43 -16.32 -18.02
N GLU A 9 8.11 -16.39 -18.25
CA GLU A 9 7.50 -16.12 -19.56
C GLU A 9 7.73 -14.67 -20.02
N SER A 10 7.63 -13.70 -19.08
CA SER A 10 7.94 -12.28 -19.35
C SER A 10 9.41 -12.11 -19.73
N VAL A 11 10.33 -12.78 -19.02
CA VAL A 11 11.78 -12.77 -19.34
C VAL A 11 12.04 -13.31 -20.73
N GLN A 12 11.42 -14.43 -21.13
CA GLN A 12 11.60 -15.01 -22.46
C GLN A 12 11.20 -14.04 -23.58
N LYS A 13 10.17 -13.23 -23.34
CA LYS A 13 9.69 -12.24 -24.33
C LYS A 13 10.54 -10.97 -24.37
N HIS A 14 11.14 -10.58 -23.24
CA HIS A 14 11.78 -9.27 -23.05
C HIS A 14 13.24 -9.36 -22.57
N ALA A 15 13.94 -10.45 -22.83
CA ALA A 15 15.23 -10.84 -22.28
C ALA A 15 16.26 -9.68 -22.18
N ALA A 16 16.52 -8.99 -23.28
CA ALA A 16 17.54 -7.93 -23.36
C ALA A 16 17.05 -6.56 -22.88
N LYS A 17 15.75 -6.43 -22.61
CA LYS A 17 15.15 -5.17 -22.16
C LYS A 17 15.53 -4.87 -20.72
N THR A 18 15.76 -3.60 -20.39
CA THR A 18 15.94 -3.16 -19.01
C THR A 18 14.62 -3.29 -18.24
N ALA A 19 14.61 -4.17 -17.25
CA ALA A 19 13.49 -4.42 -16.36
C ALA A 19 13.48 -3.46 -15.17
N MET A 20 14.66 -3.02 -14.72
CA MET A 20 14.81 -2.13 -13.56
C MET A 20 15.97 -1.17 -13.75
N PHE A 21 15.72 0.10 -13.37
CA PHE A 21 16.72 1.16 -13.27
C PHE A 21 17.01 1.47 -11.80
N TRP A 22 18.27 1.65 -11.45
CA TRP A 22 18.76 2.01 -10.12
C TRP A 22 19.91 3.02 -10.24
N GLY A 23 19.61 4.31 -10.06
CA GLY A 23 20.56 5.37 -10.42
C GLY A 23 20.95 5.26 -11.89
N ASP A 24 22.24 5.18 -12.18
CA ASP A 24 22.76 5.03 -13.56
C ASP A 24 22.83 3.58 -14.03
N GLN A 25 22.51 2.62 -13.18
CA GLN A 25 22.55 1.18 -13.50
C GLN A 25 21.21 0.70 -14.08
N GLY A 26 21.32 -0.17 -15.09
CA GLY A 26 20.18 -0.87 -15.68
C GLY A 26 20.32 -2.38 -15.51
N PHE A 27 19.26 -3.03 -15.05
CA PHE A 27 19.18 -4.49 -14.91
C PHE A 27 18.20 -5.03 -15.94
N THR A 28 18.69 -5.87 -16.86
CA THR A 28 17.81 -6.50 -17.85
C THR A 28 16.93 -7.58 -17.22
N PHE A 29 15.88 -7.98 -17.92
CA PHE A 29 15.05 -9.12 -17.52
C PHE A 29 15.89 -10.38 -17.32
N THR A 30 16.86 -10.64 -18.22
CA THR A 30 17.80 -11.75 -18.09
C THR A 30 18.61 -11.68 -16.80
N ILE A 31 19.20 -10.54 -16.48
CA ILE A 31 20.02 -10.37 -15.27
C ILE A 31 19.18 -10.64 -14.01
N LEU A 32 18.00 -10.04 -13.89
CA LEU A 32 17.15 -10.25 -12.72
C LEU A 32 16.69 -11.70 -12.60
N HIS A 33 16.38 -12.35 -13.71
CA HIS A 33 15.96 -13.76 -13.74
C HIS A 33 17.09 -14.71 -13.34
N GLU A 34 18.29 -14.52 -13.87
CA GLU A 34 19.44 -15.35 -13.50
C GLU A 34 19.79 -15.21 -12.02
N GLN A 35 19.78 -13.99 -11.49
CA GLN A 35 19.96 -13.76 -10.05
C GLN A 35 18.83 -14.42 -9.23
N ALA A 36 17.59 -14.34 -9.68
CA ALA A 36 16.47 -15.01 -9.01
C ALA A 36 16.60 -16.53 -9.01
N ARG A 37 17.12 -17.12 -10.11
CA ARG A 37 17.41 -18.56 -10.20
C ARG A 37 18.55 -18.97 -9.28
N GLN A 38 19.64 -18.18 -9.22
CA GLN A 38 20.77 -18.42 -8.30
C GLN A 38 20.30 -18.39 -6.84
N VAL A 39 19.52 -17.36 -6.45
CA VAL A 39 18.94 -17.29 -5.11
C VAL A 39 18.02 -18.47 -4.86
N GLY A 40 17.13 -18.83 -5.80
CA GLY A 40 16.22 -19.96 -5.66
C GLY A 40 16.95 -21.28 -5.45
N GLN A 41 18.02 -21.53 -6.22
CA GLN A 41 18.86 -22.73 -6.07
C GLN A 41 19.58 -22.75 -4.71
N GLU A 42 20.14 -21.62 -4.27
CA GLU A 42 20.74 -21.50 -2.94
C GLU A 42 19.76 -21.85 -1.83
N LEU A 43 18.55 -21.29 -1.94
CA LEU A 43 17.48 -21.53 -0.96
C LEU A 43 17.06 -23.01 -0.91
N ALA A 44 16.87 -23.64 -2.07
CA ALA A 44 16.39 -25.02 -2.14
C ALA A 44 17.49 -26.05 -1.83
N ALA A 45 18.66 -25.93 -2.48
CA ALA A 45 19.71 -26.93 -2.42
C ALA A 45 20.59 -26.82 -1.16
N HIS A 46 20.95 -25.60 -0.74
CA HIS A 46 21.90 -25.39 0.35
C HIS A 46 21.22 -24.95 1.66
N LEU A 47 20.16 -24.16 1.55
CA LEU A 47 19.41 -23.69 2.70
C LEU A 47 18.14 -24.51 2.97
N GLY A 48 17.87 -25.57 2.18
CA GLY A 48 16.84 -26.58 2.41
C GLY A 48 15.42 -26.03 2.52
N VAL A 49 15.13 -24.93 1.82
CA VAL A 49 13.76 -24.38 1.69
C VAL A 49 12.93 -25.37 0.87
N LYS A 50 11.80 -25.76 1.41
CA LYS A 50 10.82 -26.64 0.78
C LYS A 50 9.61 -25.88 0.29
N PRO A 51 8.86 -26.41 -0.68
CA PRO A 51 7.60 -25.82 -1.11
C PRO A 51 6.67 -25.56 0.08
N GLY A 52 6.20 -24.31 0.18
CA GLY A 52 5.34 -23.85 1.27
C GLY A 52 6.09 -23.31 2.51
N ASP A 53 7.40 -23.42 2.60
CA ASP A 53 8.18 -22.81 3.70
C ASP A 53 8.14 -21.28 3.58
N ARG A 54 7.96 -20.60 4.73
CA ARG A 54 7.92 -19.14 4.81
C ARG A 54 9.34 -18.60 4.94
N VAL A 55 9.66 -17.61 4.11
CA VAL A 55 10.94 -16.92 4.11
C VAL A 55 10.71 -15.45 4.36
N GLY A 56 11.26 -14.92 5.46
CA GLY A 56 11.23 -13.50 5.75
C GLY A 56 12.08 -12.73 4.74
N LEU A 57 11.53 -11.66 4.18
CA LEU A 57 12.24 -10.74 3.29
C LEU A 57 12.26 -9.34 3.94
N TRP A 58 13.35 -9.03 4.62
CA TRP A 58 13.56 -7.79 5.37
C TRP A 58 14.67 -6.97 4.75
N VAL A 59 14.35 -6.33 3.65
CA VAL A 59 15.26 -5.64 2.75
C VAL A 59 14.64 -4.31 2.33
N LYS A 60 15.43 -3.23 2.30
CA LYS A 60 15.00 -1.91 1.78
C LYS A 60 14.74 -1.98 0.26
N ASN A 61 14.26 -0.86 -0.30
CA ASN A 61 14.18 -0.70 -1.75
C ASN A 61 15.59 -0.69 -2.36
N ARG A 62 16.02 -1.83 -2.85
CA ARG A 62 17.31 -2.03 -3.52
C ARG A 62 17.18 -3.12 -4.60
N PRO A 63 18.12 -3.20 -5.56
CA PRO A 63 18.01 -4.12 -6.69
C PRO A 63 17.79 -5.58 -6.31
N GLU A 64 18.40 -6.03 -5.23
CA GLU A 64 18.35 -7.41 -4.77
C GLU A 64 16.99 -7.84 -4.22
N PHE A 65 16.08 -6.89 -3.96
CA PHE A 65 14.71 -7.23 -3.53
C PHE A 65 13.99 -8.10 -4.56
N VAL A 66 14.13 -7.78 -5.85
CA VAL A 66 13.47 -8.53 -6.94
C VAL A 66 14.02 -9.97 -7.06
N PRO A 67 15.34 -10.20 -7.16
CA PRO A 67 15.91 -11.54 -7.14
C PRO A 67 15.58 -12.33 -5.87
N ALA A 68 15.57 -11.69 -4.69
CA ALA A 68 15.16 -12.35 -3.46
C ALA A 68 13.71 -12.81 -3.50
N TYR A 69 12.79 -11.92 -3.91
CA TYR A 69 11.36 -12.22 -4.00
C TYR A 69 11.09 -13.40 -4.96
N PHE A 70 11.58 -13.30 -6.20
CA PHE A 70 11.36 -14.37 -7.18
C PHE A 70 12.22 -15.62 -6.89
N GLY A 71 13.37 -15.48 -6.23
CA GLY A 71 14.18 -16.61 -5.76
C GLY A 71 13.43 -17.45 -4.73
N ILE A 72 12.75 -16.82 -3.77
CA ILE A 72 11.87 -17.52 -2.81
C ILE A 72 10.78 -18.30 -3.56
N LEU A 73 10.11 -17.64 -4.51
CA LEU A 73 9.05 -18.27 -5.30
C LEU A 73 9.57 -19.39 -6.22
N ASN A 74 10.78 -19.24 -6.79
CA ASN A 74 11.44 -20.28 -7.60
C ASN A 74 11.72 -21.54 -6.76
N ALA A 75 12.09 -21.38 -5.51
CA ALA A 75 12.26 -22.50 -4.56
C ALA A 75 10.91 -23.09 -4.08
N GLY A 76 9.78 -22.50 -4.46
CA GLY A 76 8.44 -22.89 -3.99
C GLY A 76 8.09 -22.33 -2.62
N GLY A 77 8.92 -21.47 -2.05
CA GLY A 77 8.70 -20.82 -0.76
C GLY A 77 7.61 -19.74 -0.81
N VAL A 78 7.18 -19.30 0.37
CA VAL A 78 6.23 -18.23 0.60
C VAL A 78 6.97 -16.98 1.07
N VAL A 79 6.79 -15.87 0.37
CA VAL A 79 7.44 -14.60 0.72
C VAL A 79 6.72 -13.97 1.90
N VAL A 80 7.48 -13.56 2.93
CA VAL A 80 6.98 -12.75 4.04
C VAL A 80 7.70 -11.40 4.00
N PRO A 81 7.17 -10.42 3.22
CA PRO A 81 7.80 -9.10 3.15
C PRO A 81 7.63 -8.37 4.48
N ILE A 82 8.74 -7.89 5.03
CA ILE A 82 8.78 -7.31 6.37
C ILE A 82 9.03 -5.80 6.27
N ASN A 83 8.24 -5.04 7.00
CA ASN A 83 8.37 -3.59 7.09
C ASN A 83 9.74 -3.20 7.69
N ASN A 84 10.52 -2.41 6.94
CA ASN A 84 11.89 -2.00 7.29
C ASN A 84 11.99 -1.05 8.49
N PHE A 85 10.86 -0.50 8.93
CA PHE A 85 10.78 0.41 10.08
C PHE A 85 10.45 -0.32 11.39
N LEU A 86 10.19 -1.64 11.33
CA LEU A 86 9.92 -2.44 12.52
C LEU A 86 11.18 -2.66 13.35
N LYS A 87 10.97 -2.77 14.65
CA LYS A 87 12.01 -3.14 15.61
C LYS A 87 12.26 -4.66 15.60
N PRO A 88 13.42 -5.12 16.06
CA PRO A 88 13.76 -6.54 16.09
C PRO A 88 12.73 -7.44 16.76
N ASP A 89 12.09 -6.99 17.84
CA ASP A 89 11.06 -7.79 18.55
C ASP A 89 9.80 -7.98 17.70
N GLU A 90 9.41 -6.96 16.94
CA GLU A 90 8.25 -7.01 16.02
C GLU A 90 8.55 -7.97 14.85
N VAL A 91 9.77 -7.91 14.31
CA VAL A 91 10.25 -8.83 13.26
C VAL A 91 10.29 -10.27 13.80
N SER A 92 10.83 -10.46 14.99
CA SER A 92 10.89 -11.78 15.67
C SER A 92 9.48 -12.37 15.86
N TYR A 93 8.53 -11.55 16.30
CA TYR A 93 7.13 -11.97 16.41
C TYR A 93 6.57 -12.47 15.07
N MET A 94 6.77 -11.73 13.99
CA MET A 94 6.26 -12.11 12.66
C MET A 94 6.86 -13.43 12.17
N LEU A 95 8.19 -13.59 12.32
CA LEU A 95 8.90 -14.80 11.92
C LEU A 95 8.48 -16.03 12.75
N GLN A 96 8.29 -15.85 14.05
CA GLN A 96 7.78 -16.91 14.93
C GLN A 96 6.35 -17.29 14.56
N ASN A 97 5.48 -16.31 14.39
CA ASN A 97 4.07 -16.52 14.08
C ASN A 97 3.88 -17.27 12.76
N CYS A 98 4.61 -16.92 11.69
CA CYS A 98 4.53 -17.65 10.43
C CYS A 98 5.42 -18.90 10.38
N GLY A 99 6.20 -19.19 11.43
CA GLY A 99 7.12 -20.32 11.46
C GLY A 99 8.22 -20.24 10.41
N ALA A 100 8.69 -19.02 10.09
CA ALA A 100 9.79 -18.84 9.16
C ALA A 100 11.10 -19.35 9.73
N LYS A 101 11.86 -20.11 8.94
CA LYS A 101 13.17 -20.64 9.31
C LYS A 101 14.34 -19.97 8.61
N LEU A 102 14.04 -19.04 7.73
CA LEU A 102 15.01 -18.26 6.97
C LEU A 102 14.57 -16.79 6.89
N LEU A 103 15.53 -15.90 7.09
CA LEU A 103 15.42 -14.47 6.91
C LEU A 103 16.41 -14.01 5.84
N ILE A 104 15.93 -13.44 4.75
CA ILE A 104 16.76 -12.70 3.80
C ILE A 104 16.75 -11.25 4.25
N THR A 105 17.95 -10.67 4.46
CA THR A 105 18.11 -9.30 4.92
C THR A 105 19.33 -8.64 4.26
N GLU A 106 19.54 -7.38 4.54
CA GLU A 106 20.72 -6.60 4.12
C GLU A 106 21.65 -6.32 5.31
N GLU A 107 22.86 -5.85 5.06
CA GLU A 107 23.87 -5.69 6.11
C GLU A 107 23.44 -4.71 7.20
N GLU A 108 22.85 -3.57 6.82
CA GLU A 108 22.41 -2.54 7.76
C GLU A 108 21.29 -3.04 8.70
N LEU A 109 20.23 -3.64 8.15
CA LEU A 109 19.15 -4.25 8.94
C LEU A 109 19.64 -5.50 9.66
N GLY A 110 20.54 -6.24 9.04
CA GLY A 110 21.15 -7.46 9.56
C GLY A 110 22.03 -7.25 10.79
N ALA A 111 22.36 -6.00 11.17
CA ALA A 111 22.97 -5.70 12.47
C ALA A 111 22.14 -6.22 13.64
N HIS A 112 20.83 -6.35 13.46
CA HIS A 112 19.89 -6.92 14.43
C HIS A 112 19.66 -8.43 14.27
N ALA A 113 20.29 -9.07 13.27
CA ALA A 113 20.04 -10.47 12.94
C ALA A 113 20.37 -11.44 14.11
N ALA A 114 21.40 -11.13 14.89
CA ALA A 114 21.75 -11.94 16.07
C ALA A 114 20.65 -11.90 17.14
N THR A 115 20.08 -10.73 17.42
CA THR A 115 18.96 -10.56 18.35
C THR A 115 17.74 -11.35 17.87
N ILE A 116 17.40 -11.22 16.58
CA ILE A 116 16.26 -11.92 15.98
C ILE A 116 16.48 -13.44 15.98
N ALA A 117 17.69 -13.92 15.62
CA ALA A 117 18.02 -15.34 15.62
C ALA A 117 17.99 -15.94 17.06
N GLY A 118 18.38 -15.15 18.05
CA GLY A 118 18.26 -15.55 19.46
C GLY A 118 16.81 -15.70 19.91
N ALA A 119 15.90 -14.90 19.36
CA ALA A 119 14.48 -14.98 19.64
C ALA A 119 13.76 -16.06 18.82
N VAL A 120 14.24 -16.38 17.59
CA VAL A 120 13.61 -17.34 16.67
C VAL A 120 14.51 -18.59 16.52
N PRO A 121 14.27 -19.66 17.29
CA PRO A 121 15.14 -20.83 17.29
C PRO A 121 15.26 -21.48 15.90
N GLY A 122 16.51 -21.73 15.48
CA GLY A 122 16.81 -22.36 14.19
C GLY A 122 16.68 -21.43 12.97
N LEU A 123 16.47 -20.12 13.19
CA LEU A 123 16.45 -19.14 12.11
C LEU A 123 17.83 -19.05 11.46
N ARG A 124 17.86 -19.23 10.14
CA ARG A 124 19.04 -18.93 9.32
C ARG A 124 18.90 -17.55 8.69
N VAL A 125 20.03 -16.92 8.42
CA VAL A 125 20.07 -15.57 7.84
C VAL A 125 20.91 -15.60 6.59
N LEU A 126 20.35 -15.06 5.48
CA LEU A 126 21.05 -14.83 4.22
C LEU A 126 21.08 -13.33 3.96
N LYS A 127 22.28 -12.77 3.80
CA LYS A 127 22.44 -11.36 3.43
C LYS A 127 22.40 -11.21 1.92
N VAL A 128 21.70 -10.20 1.42
CA VAL A 128 21.59 -9.94 -0.04
C VAL A 128 22.95 -9.54 -0.66
N GLU A 129 23.89 -9.03 0.13
CA GLU A 129 25.26 -8.75 -0.31
C GLU A 129 26.01 -10.00 -0.76
N ALA A 130 25.59 -11.18 -0.28
CA ALA A 130 26.16 -12.46 -0.70
C ALA A 130 25.67 -12.90 -2.10
N PHE A 131 24.63 -12.29 -2.66
CA PHE A 131 24.06 -12.69 -3.94
C PHE A 131 25.07 -12.60 -5.10
N ALA A 132 25.96 -11.60 -5.05
CA ALA A 132 27.00 -11.42 -6.06
C ALA A 132 28.04 -12.57 -6.09
N ALA A 133 28.18 -13.31 -4.99
CA ALA A 133 29.10 -14.44 -4.86
C ALA A 133 28.40 -15.81 -5.06
N LEU A 134 27.09 -15.83 -5.28
CA LEU A 134 26.38 -17.09 -5.56
C LEU A 134 26.88 -17.71 -6.86
N PRO A 135 27.07 -19.04 -6.90
CA PRO A 135 27.54 -19.71 -8.11
C PRO A 135 26.48 -19.61 -9.21
N PRO A 136 26.91 -19.68 -10.50
CA PRO A 136 25.97 -19.87 -11.59
C PRO A 136 25.07 -21.08 -11.33
N VAL A 137 23.83 -21.01 -11.82
CA VAL A 137 22.86 -22.10 -11.67
C VAL A 137 23.41 -23.38 -12.28
N ALA A 138 23.49 -24.44 -11.48
CA ALA A 138 23.95 -25.76 -11.97
C ALA A 138 22.76 -26.49 -12.59
N GLY A 139 22.90 -26.83 -13.90
CA GLY A 139 21.88 -27.56 -14.65
C GLY A 139 20.60 -26.76 -14.92
N ASP A 140 19.49 -27.47 -15.10
CA ASP A 140 18.16 -26.85 -15.24
C ASP A 140 17.54 -26.65 -13.85
N PHE A 141 17.17 -25.41 -13.54
CA PHE A 141 16.46 -25.05 -12.31
C PHE A 141 15.21 -24.24 -12.69
N PRO A 142 14.14 -24.92 -13.14
CA PRO A 142 12.87 -24.26 -13.42
C PRO A 142 12.19 -23.81 -12.12
N PRO A 143 11.25 -22.84 -12.19
CA PRO A 143 10.43 -22.50 -11.05
C PRO A 143 9.72 -23.73 -10.48
N CYS A 144 9.66 -23.81 -9.14
CA CYS A 144 8.94 -24.88 -8.46
C CYS A 144 7.48 -24.96 -8.95
N ALA A 145 7.00 -26.17 -9.18
CA ALA A 145 5.63 -26.39 -9.60
C ALA A 145 4.66 -26.02 -8.46
N ARG A 146 4.00 -24.88 -8.63
CA ARG A 146 2.96 -24.35 -7.73
C ARG A 146 1.73 -24.00 -8.56
N THR A 147 0.56 -24.10 -7.96
CA THR A 147 -0.73 -23.77 -8.58
C THR A 147 -1.15 -22.33 -8.23
N GLN A 148 -2.26 -21.86 -8.76
CA GLN A 148 -2.80 -20.55 -8.43
C GLN A 148 -3.36 -20.50 -7.00
N GLU A 149 -3.81 -21.62 -6.49
CA GLU A 149 -4.40 -21.78 -5.15
C GLU A 149 -3.34 -21.85 -4.06
N ASP A 150 -2.08 -22.11 -4.43
CA ASP A 150 -0.99 -22.18 -3.47
C ASP A 150 -0.65 -20.81 -2.90
N LEU A 151 -0.33 -20.77 -1.60
CA LEU A 151 0.10 -19.58 -0.90
C LEU A 151 1.43 -19.06 -1.49
N ALA A 152 1.46 -17.77 -1.84
CA ALA A 152 2.62 -17.08 -2.40
C ALA A 152 3.23 -16.08 -1.44
N VAL A 153 2.38 -15.32 -0.73
CA VAL A 153 2.81 -14.21 0.14
C VAL A 153 1.99 -14.17 1.40
N ILE A 154 2.63 -13.84 2.54
CA ILE A 154 1.94 -13.44 3.76
C ILE A 154 2.30 -12.01 4.07
N ILE A 155 1.32 -11.11 4.02
CA ILE A 155 1.50 -9.69 4.34
C ILE A 155 0.96 -9.39 5.73
N TYR A 156 1.83 -8.97 6.64
CA TYR A 156 1.41 -8.59 7.98
C TYR A 156 0.81 -7.20 7.99
N THR A 157 -0.43 -7.11 8.49
CA THR A 157 -1.17 -5.85 8.65
C THR A 157 -1.32 -5.50 10.13
N SER A 158 -1.33 -4.20 10.46
CA SER A 158 -1.60 -3.74 11.82
C SER A 158 -3.06 -3.98 12.16
N GLY A 159 -3.34 -5.04 12.88
CA GLY A 159 -4.69 -5.37 13.35
C GLY A 159 -5.24 -4.34 14.35
N THR A 160 -6.56 -4.32 14.52
CA THR A 160 -7.25 -3.52 15.55
C THR A 160 -6.95 -4.01 16.97
N THR A 161 -6.43 -5.22 17.12
CA THR A 161 -6.17 -5.91 18.41
C THR A 161 -4.75 -5.76 18.95
N GLY A 162 -3.91 -4.92 18.33
CA GLY A 162 -2.56 -4.59 18.78
C GLY A 162 -1.44 -5.48 18.23
N ARG A 163 -1.70 -6.73 17.82
CA ARG A 163 -0.70 -7.58 17.17
C ARG A 163 -0.94 -7.69 15.67
N PRO A 164 0.13 -7.64 14.83
CA PRO A 164 0.00 -7.79 13.39
C PRO A 164 -0.60 -9.17 13.01
N LYS A 165 -1.45 -9.18 11.97
CA LYS A 165 -2.05 -10.38 11.39
C LYS A 165 -1.50 -10.61 9.99
N GLY A 166 -1.18 -11.85 9.65
CA GLY A 166 -0.65 -12.21 8.34
C GLY A 166 -1.76 -12.53 7.32
N ALA A 167 -2.08 -11.61 6.43
CA ALA A 167 -3.00 -11.88 5.32
C ALA A 167 -2.34 -12.81 4.30
N MET A 168 -2.97 -13.95 4.04
CA MET A 168 -2.50 -14.98 3.11
C MET A 168 -2.96 -14.70 1.68
N LEU A 169 -2.02 -14.48 0.78
CA LEU A 169 -2.29 -14.24 -0.64
C LEU A 169 -1.75 -15.38 -1.48
N SER A 170 -2.63 -16.01 -2.27
CA SER A 170 -2.23 -17.03 -3.21
C SER A 170 -1.56 -16.44 -4.45
N HIS A 171 -0.90 -17.28 -5.24
CA HIS A 171 -0.42 -16.89 -6.56
C HIS A 171 -1.57 -16.36 -7.43
N GLY A 172 -2.73 -16.98 -7.37
CA GLY A 172 -3.93 -16.58 -8.10
C GLY A 172 -4.46 -15.22 -7.70
N ASN A 173 -4.51 -14.92 -6.38
CA ASN A 173 -4.95 -13.61 -5.90
C ASN A 173 -4.11 -12.47 -6.49
N LEU A 174 -2.79 -12.63 -6.45
CA LEU A 174 -1.85 -11.62 -6.96
C LEU A 174 -1.89 -11.52 -8.49
N LEU A 175 -1.94 -12.65 -9.22
CA LEU A 175 -2.07 -12.66 -10.68
C LEU A 175 -3.38 -12.04 -11.15
N HIS A 176 -4.49 -12.32 -10.45
CA HIS A 176 -5.78 -11.68 -10.71
C HIS A 176 -5.67 -10.16 -10.59
N ASN A 177 -5.06 -9.68 -9.50
CA ASN A 177 -4.91 -8.25 -9.24
C ASN A 177 -3.98 -7.58 -10.26
N VAL A 178 -2.85 -8.20 -10.59
CA VAL A 178 -1.93 -7.73 -11.64
C VAL A 178 -2.66 -7.60 -12.99
N ASN A 179 -3.40 -8.64 -13.40
CA ASN A 179 -4.13 -8.59 -14.67
C ASN A 179 -5.23 -7.51 -14.69
N SER A 180 -5.98 -7.39 -13.59
CA SER A 180 -7.00 -6.35 -13.46
C SER A 180 -6.38 -4.95 -13.50
N CYS A 181 -5.26 -4.73 -12.80
CA CYS A 181 -4.51 -3.47 -12.84
C CYS A 181 -3.96 -3.18 -14.26
N ARG A 182 -3.45 -4.20 -14.97
CA ARG A 182 -3.00 -4.04 -16.36
C ARG A 182 -4.10 -3.49 -17.25
N ILE A 183 -5.32 -4.03 -17.13
CA ILE A 183 -6.47 -3.61 -17.92
C ILE A 183 -6.85 -2.16 -17.57
N VAL A 184 -7.08 -1.86 -16.28
CA VAL A 184 -7.61 -0.54 -15.87
C VAL A 184 -6.59 0.59 -15.95
N LEU A 185 -5.28 0.29 -15.92
CA LEU A 185 -4.21 1.27 -16.13
C LEU A 185 -3.73 1.32 -17.58
N GLU A 186 -4.32 0.50 -18.44
CA GLU A 186 -3.88 0.34 -19.83
C GLU A 186 -2.35 0.16 -19.90
N THR A 187 -1.82 -0.71 -19.01
CA THR A 187 -0.37 -0.90 -18.89
C THR A 187 0.17 -1.66 -20.10
N VAL A 188 1.22 -1.13 -20.66
CA VAL A 188 1.93 -1.69 -21.82
C VAL A 188 3.40 -1.93 -21.50
N GLU A 189 4.07 -2.72 -22.32
CA GLU A 189 5.49 -3.08 -22.14
C GLU A 189 6.45 -1.88 -22.13
N VAL A 190 6.10 -0.75 -22.78
CA VAL A 190 6.94 0.45 -22.80
C VAL A 190 6.81 1.28 -21.52
N ASP A 191 5.86 0.98 -20.64
CA ASP A 191 5.68 1.71 -19.39
C ASP A 191 6.85 1.51 -18.43
N ARG A 192 7.16 2.60 -17.71
CA ARG A 192 8.16 2.64 -16.66
C ARG A 192 7.52 3.16 -15.38
N PHE A 193 7.46 2.31 -14.39
CA PHE A 193 6.81 2.58 -13.11
C PHE A 193 7.78 3.19 -12.12
N ALA A 194 7.45 4.35 -11.59
CA ALA A 194 8.19 4.96 -10.49
C ALA A 194 7.99 4.16 -9.20
N VAL A 195 9.06 3.66 -8.59
CA VAL A 195 9.03 2.92 -7.33
C VAL A 195 9.61 3.80 -6.23
N LEU A 196 8.73 4.52 -5.54
CA LEU A 196 9.06 5.47 -4.48
C LEU A 196 8.74 4.92 -3.09
N LEU A 197 7.65 4.18 -2.99
CA LEU A 197 7.19 3.62 -1.72
C LEU A 197 7.88 2.27 -1.44
N PRO A 198 7.89 1.82 -0.19
CA PRO A 198 8.54 0.57 0.16
C PRO A 198 7.92 -0.66 -0.56
N LEU A 199 8.78 -1.50 -1.12
CA LEU A 199 8.39 -2.74 -1.82
C LEU A 199 7.79 -3.80 -0.89
N PHE A 200 8.02 -3.73 0.41
CA PHE A 200 7.37 -4.63 1.36
C PHE A 200 5.85 -4.37 1.49
N HIS A 201 5.39 -3.18 1.08
CA HIS A 201 3.97 -2.83 1.15
C HIS A 201 3.21 -3.37 -0.07
N SER A 202 2.04 -3.98 0.15
CA SER A 202 1.23 -4.62 -0.89
C SER A 202 0.99 -3.75 -2.12
N TYR A 203 0.77 -2.46 -1.94
CA TYR A 203 0.53 -1.52 -3.04
C TYR A 203 1.74 -1.42 -3.98
N MET A 204 2.93 -1.16 -3.43
CA MET A 204 4.13 -1.02 -4.27
C MET A 204 4.62 -2.38 -4.77
N MET A 205 4.51 -3.43 -3.97
CA MET A 205 4.83 -4.80 -4.39
C MET A 205 4.01 -5.20 -5.61
N THR A 206 2.69 -4.99 -5.60
CA THR A 206 1.82 -5.41 -6.71
C THR A 206 1.87 -4.42 -7.87
N VAL A 207 1.61 -3.12 -7.63
CA VAL A 207 1.48 -2.13 -8.72
C VAL A 207 2.84 -1.63 -9.21
N GLY A 208 3.83 -1.49 -8.32
CA GLY A 208 5.16 -0.95 -8.67
C GLY A 208 6.19 -2.00 -9.10
N MET A 209 6.01 -3.28 -8.71
CA MET A 209 6.96 -4.36 -9.02
C MET A 209 6.33 -5.47 -9.86
N LEU A 210 5.31 -6.17 -9.33
CA LEU A 210 4.74 -7.32 -10.05
C LEU A 210 4.11 -6.90 -11.36
N LEU A 211 3.31 -5.86 -11.38
CA LEU A 211 2.63 -5.41 -12.60
C LEU A 211 3.63 -5.10 -13.74
N PRO A 212 4.60 -4.17 -13.60
CA PRO A 212 5.54 -3.92 -14.69
C PRO A 212 6.32 -5.18 -15.08
N LEU A 213 6.87 -5.93 -14.14
CA LEU A 213 7.71 -7.08 -14.46
C LEU A 213 6.96 -8.21 -15.16
N LEU A 214 5.71 -8.48 -14.80
CA LEU A 214 4.92 -9.54 -15.40
C LEU A 214 4.31 -9.14 -16.76
N VAL A 215 4.20 -7.85 -17.05
CA VAL A 215 3.69 -7.32 -18.33
C VAL A 215 4.82 -7.01 -19.33
N GLY A 216 6.07 -7.04 -18.88
CA GLY A 216 7.23 -6.68 -19.71
C GLY A 216 7.57 -5.19 -19.66
N GLY A 217 7.03 -4.41 -18.74
CA GLY A 217 7.38 -3.02 -18.44
C GLY A 217 8.68 -2.89 -17.65
N SER A 218 8.97 -1.72 -17.12
CA SER A 218 10.18 -1.49 -16.34
C SER A 218 9.86 -0.80 -15.00
N MET A 219 10.75 -0.95 -14.04
CA MET A 219 10.74 -0.23 -12.77
C MET A 219 11.82 0.86 -12.77
N VAL A 220 11.50 2.03 -12.26
CA VAL A 220 12.49 3.05 -11.87
C VAL A 220 12.53 3.05 -10.35
N LEU A 221 13.45 2.29 -9.79
CA LEU A 221 13.63 2.12 -8.35
C LEU A 221 14.41 3.31 -7.81
N VAL A 222 13.73 4.23 -7.13
CA VAL A 222 14.34 5.45 -6.61
C VAL A 222 15.17 5.14 -5.35
N ARG A 223 16.44 5.55 -5.36
CA ARG A 223 17.41 5.24 -4.30
C ARG A 223 17.05 5.86 -2.95
N SER A 224 16.55 7.10 -2.96
CA SER A 224 16.25 7.81 -1.72
C SER A 224 15.25 8.94 -1.96
N LEU A 225 14.37 9.15 -1.00
CA LEU A 225 13.45 10.29 -0.94
C LEU A 225 13.96 11.42 -0.04
N ASN A 226 15.08 11.23 0.66
CA ASN A 226 15.66 12.25 1.54
C ASN A 226 16.02 13.55 0.80
N HIS A 227 16.28 13.42 -0.50
CA HIS A 227 16.56 14.54 -1.39
C HIS A 227 15.58 14.51 -2.57
N PRO A 228 14.42 15.19 -2.48
CA PRO A 228 13.37 15.16 -3.51
C PRO A 228 13.86 15.48 -4.92
N HIS A 229 14.84 16.38 -5.05
CA HIS A 229 15.46 16.72 -6.34
C HIS A 229 16.19 15.53 -6.99
N HIS A 230 16.83 14.68 -6.19
CA HIS A 230 17.50 13.47 -6.72
C HIS A 230 16.46 12.44 -7.19
N ALA A 231 15.41 12.24 -6.42
CA ALA A 231 14.31 11.37 -6.82
C ALA A 231 13.68 11.83 -8.14
N LEU A 232 13.34 13.10 -8.25
CA LEU A 232 12.81 13.67 -9.49
C LEU A 232 13.78 13.53 -10.66
N ARG A 233 15.08 13.77 -10.44
CA ARG A 233 16.11 13.60 -11.47
C ARG A 233 16.12 12.17 -12.01
N GLU A 234 16.09 11.14 -11.15
CA GLU A 234 16.03 9.73 -11.60
C GLU A 234 14.75 9.45 -12.43
N LEU A 235 13.60 10.00 -12.02
CA LEU A 235 12.35 9.84 -12.75
C LEU A 235 12.38 10.50 -14.14
N TYR A 236 12.98 11.70 -14.27
CA TYR A 236 13.19 12.36 -15.55
C TYR A 236 14.20 11.63 -16.42
N GLN A 237 15.35 11.24 -15.85
CA GLN A 237 16.43 10.54 -16.55
C GLN A 237 15.91 9.25 -17.18
N HIS A 238 15.12 8.50 -16.47
CA HIS A 238 14.58 7.22 -16.93
C HIS A 238 13.19 7.33 -17.53
N GLN A 239 12.67 8.56 -17.75
CA GLN A 239 11.37 8.79 -18.39
C GLN A 239 10.27 7.89 -17.80
N ALA A 240 10.09 7.95 -16.47
CA ALA A 240 9.04 7.20 -15.80
C ALA A 240 7.66 7.63 -16.31
N THR A 241 6.83 6.69 -16.74
CA THR A 241 5.51 6.98 -17.38
C THR A 241 4.34 6.82 -16.42
N VAL A 242 4.49 6.01 -15.38
CA VAL A 242 3.44 5.74 -14.39
C VAL A 242 3.97 6.06 -13.00
N LEU A 243 3.23 6.86 -12.25
CA LEU A 243 3.58 7.24 -10.88
C LEU A 243 2.53 6.70 -9.88
N PRO A 244 2.73 5.51 -9.29
CA PRO A 244 1.96 5.10 -8.11
C PRO A 244 2.57 5.74 -6.87
N ALA A 245 1.79 6.58 -6.17
CA ALA A 245 2.26 7.30 -4.99
C ALA A 245 1.12 7.59 -3.99
N ILE A 246 1.46 8.24 -2.89
CA ILE A 246 0.50 8.69 -1.86
C ILE A 246 0.11 10.16 -2.07
N PRO A 247 -1.03 10.62 -1.53
CA PRO A 247 -1.50 12.00 -1.70
C PRO A 247 -0.49 13.07 -1.33
N GLN A 248 0.32 12.83 -0.29
CA GLN A 248 1.32 13.79 0.15
C GLN A 248 2.39 14.05 -0.92
N PHE A 249 2.76 13.03 -1.70
CA PHE A 249 3.73 13.21 -2.79
C PHE A 249 3.15 14.09 -3.90
N TYR A 250 1.87 13.88 -4.25
CA TYR A 250 1.17 14.73 -5.23
C TYR A 250 1.02 16.17 -4.77
N ARG A 251 0.74 16.40 -3.49
CA ARG A 251 0.76 17.74 -2.90
C ARG A 251 2.13 18.39 -3.04
N THR A 252 3.20 17.65 -2.74
CA THR A 252 4.56 18.17 -2.91
C THR A 252 4.84 18.56 -4.35
N LEU A 253 4.46 17.73 -5.33
CA LEU A 253 4.61 18.05 -6.75
C LEU A 253 3.74 19.25 -7.17
N ALA A 254 2.52 19.35 -6.67
CA ALA A 254 1.64 20.49 -6.96
C ALA A 254 2.25 21.82 -6.49
N ASN A 255 3.01 21.82 -5.41
CA ASN A 255 3.64 23.03 -4.86
C ASN A 255 5.10 23.25 -5.36
N ALA A 256 5.75 22.22 -5.92
CA ALA A 256 7.15 22.32 -6.32
C ALA A 256 7.35 23.15 -7.59
N GLN A 257 8.47 23.88 -7.65
CA GLN A 257 9.00 24.40 -8.93
C GLN A 257 9.78 23.29 -9.61
N LEU A 258 9.32 22.86 -10.79
CA LEU A 258 9.91 21.75 -11.52
C LEU A 258 10.74 22.26 -12.72
N PRO A 259 11.79 21.55 -13.12
CA PRO A 259 12.66 21.95 -14.23
C PRO A 259 11.99 21.79 -15.61
N GLY A 260 10.82 21.15 -15.67
CA GLY A 260 10.08 20.90 -16.92
C GLY A 260 8.80 20.11 -16.68
N LYS A 261 8.15 19.69 -17.77
CA LYS A 261 6.97 18.83 -17.69
C LYS A 261 7.34 17.49 -17.08
N LEU A 262 6.50 16.99 -16.15
CA LEU A 262 6.62 15.64 -15.62
C LEU A 262 6.48 14.59 -16.73
N PRO A 263 7.29 13.51 -16.72
CA PRO A 263 7.29 12.51 -17.79
C PRO A 263 6.09 11.54 -17.71
N PHE A 264 5.23 11.68 -16.70
CA PHE A 264 4.16 10.72 -16.44
C PHE A 264 3.01 10.88 -17.43
N ARG A 265 2.50 9.75 -17.94
CA ARG A 265 1.23 9.67 -18.65
C ARG A 265 0.04 9.50 -17.71
N ILE A 266 0.28 8.94 -16.51
CA ILE A 266 -0.73 8.69 -15.48
C ILE A 266 -0.10 8.72 -14.09
N CYS A 267 -0.84 9.29 -13.16
CA CYS A 267 -0.55 9.29 -11.74
C CYS A 267 -1.64 8.55 -10.99
N VAL A 268 -1.25 7.65 -10.05
CA VAL A 268 -2.19 6.81 -9.30
C VAL A 268 -2.01 7.05 -7.81
N SER A 269 -2.99 7.65 -7.17
CA SER A 269 -3.00 7.85 -5.72
C SER A 269 -3.63 6.65 -5.02
N GLY A 270 -2.96 6.12 -4.00
CA GLY A 270 -3.43 5.01 -3.18
C GLY A 270 -2.87 5.05 -1.76
N ALA A 271 -3.19 4.04 -0.96
CA ALA A 271 -2.76 3.81 0.42
C ALA A 271 -3.27 4.85 1.45
N ALA A 272 -3.78 6.00 1.03
CA ALA A 272 -4.39 7.01 1.89
C ALA A 272 -5.47 7.78 1.11
N PRO A 273 -6.47 8.38 1.77
CA PRO A 273 -7.47 9.21 1.11
C PRO A 273 -6.85 10.39 0.37
N LEU A 274 -7.27 10.63 -0.87
CA LEU A 274 -6.81 11.76 -1.68
C LEU A 274 -7.73 12.96 -1.43
N PRO A 275 -7.24 14.05 -0.76
CA PRO A 275 -8.05 15.25 -0.63
C PRO A 275 -8.38 15.84 -2.00
N VAL A 276 -9.63 16.21 -2.19
CA VAL A 276 -10.12 16.78 -3.47
C VAL A 276 -9.32 18.00 -3.90
N GLN A 277 -8.86 18.82 -2.93
CA GLN A 277 -8.04 19.99 -3.23
C GLN A 277 -6.68 19.60 -3.82
N VAL A 278 -6.03 18.56 -3.28
CA VAL A 278 -4.73 18.08 -3.79
C VAL A 278 -4.85 17.57 -5.22
N LEU A 279 -5.93 16.85 -5.53
CA LEU A 279 -6.23 16.38 -6.88
C LEU A 279 -6.36 17.58 -7.85
N LYS A 280 -7.20 18.57 -7.51
CA LYS A 280 -7.43 19.75 -8.33
C LYS A 280 -6.16 20.56 -8.56
N ASP A 281 -5.38 20.81 -7.52
CA ASP A 281 -4.13 21.58 -7.59
C ASP A 281 -3.11 20.89 -8.50
N PHE A 282 -2.97 19.56 -8.36
CA PHE A 282 -2.04 18.77 -9.16
C PHE A 282 -2.43 18.75 -10.65
N GLU A 283 -3.69 18.43 -10.96
CA GLU A 283 -4.17 18.34 -12.34
C GLU A 283 -4.17 19.71 -13.03
N SER A 284 -4.59 20.77 -12.34
CA SER A 284 -4.55 22.14 -12.85
C SER A 284 -3.14 22.59 -13.22
N LYS A 285 -2.15 22.21 -12.40
CA LYS A 285 -0.77 22.61 -12.62
C LYS A 285 -0.06 21.80 -13.70
N HIS A 286 -0.28 20.48 -13.72
CA HIS A 286 0.51 19.58 -14.55
C HIS A 286 -0.20 19.04 -15.77
N GLY A 287 -1.54 19.12 -15.82
CA GLY A 287 -2.34 18.57 -16.93
C GLY A 287 -2.23 17.04 -17.06
N ILE A 288 -1.84 16.35 -15.98
CA ILE A 288 -1.69 14.88 -15.94
C ILE A 288 -2.83 14.31 -15.09
N PRO A 289 -3.56 13.29 -15.58
CA PRO A 289 -4.61 12.65 -14.79
C PRO A 289 -4.07 12.11 -13.47
N LEU A 290 -4.69 12.47 -12.35
CA LEU A 290 -4.43 11.92 -11.01
C LEU A 290 -5.61 11.06 -10.59
N ILE A 291 -5.43 9.76 -10.62
CA ILE A 291 -6.50 8.79 -10.43
C ILE A 291 -6.41 8.20 -9.03
N GLU A 292 -7.48 8.32 -8.25
CA GLU A 292 -7.58 7.65 -6.96
C GLU A 292 -8.01 6.20 -7.14
N GLY A 293 -7.30 5.29 -6.46
CA GLY A 293 -7.63 3.89 -6.31
C GLY A 293 -7.70 3.49 -4.83
N TYR A 294 -8.47 2.45 -4.54
CA TYR A 294 -8.65 1.94 -3.19
C TYR A 294 -8.40 0.43 -3.13
N GLY A 295 -7.98 0.02 -1.94
CA GLY A 295 -7.83 -1.37 -1.58
C GLY A 295 -7.09 -1.55 -0.27
N LEU A 296 -6.88 -2.79 0.10
CA LEU A 296 -6.23 -3.21 1.34
C LEU A 296 -5.40 -4.46 1.07
N SER A 297 -4.46 -4.77 1.97
CA SER A 297 -3.56 -5.92 1.79
C SER A 297 -4.34 -7.22 1.61
N GLU A 298 -5.48 -7.34 2.29
CA GLU A 298 -6.41 -8.45 2.25
C GLU A 298 -7.11 -8.64 0.88
N CYS A 299 -6.91 -7.71 -0.07
CA CYS A 299 -7.42 -7.85 -1.45
C CYS A 299 -6.35 -7.62 -2.54
N SER A 300 -5.07 -7.86 -2.26
CA SER A 300 -3.94 -8.09 -3.20
C SER A 300 -3.33 -6.93 -3.99
N PRO A 301 -3.43 -5.63 -3.73
CA PRO A 301 -4.29 -4.93 -2.79
C PRO A 301 -5.47 -4.21 -3.45
N VAL A 302 -5.51 -4.04 -4.79
CA VAL A 302 -6.44 -3.12 -5.48
C VAL A 302 -7.83 -3.73 -5.59
N ALA A 303 -8.84 -2.97 -5.21
CA ALA A 303 -10.25 -3.35 -5.35
C ALA A 303 -11.02 -2.40 -6.28
N THR A 304 -10.71 -1.09 -6.22
CA THR A 304 -11.36 -0.09 -7.10
C THR A 304 -10.35 0.91 -7.63
N LYS A 305 -10.75 1.60 -8.67
CA LYS A 305 -10.01 2.70 -9.26
C LYS A 305 -10.93 3.61 -10.07
N ASN A 306 -10.68 4.93 -10.05
CA ASN A 306 -11.31 5.83 -11.02
C ASN A 306 -10.89 5.45 -12.44
N PRO A 307 -11.80 5.49 -13.43
CA PRO A 307 -11.49 5.11 -14.81
C PRO A 307 -10.40 6.01 -15.40
N LEU A 308 -9.53 5.43 -16.23
CA LEU A 308 -8.50 6.22 -16.93
C LEU A 308 -9.09 7.13 -18.01
N ARG A 309 -10.20 6.68 -18.61
CA ARG A 309 -10.95 7.44 -19.62
C ARG A 309 -12.39 7.62 -19.14
N GLY A 310 -12.95 8.79 -19.40
CA GLY A 310 -14.28 9.16 -18.97
C GLY A 310 -14.30 10.04 -17.72
N GLU A 311 -15.40 10.03 -17.00
CA GLU A 311 -15.57 10.89 -15.84
C GLU A 311 -14.76 10.41 -14.63
N HIS A 312 -13.95 11.29 -14.08
CA HIS A 312 -13.33 11.13 -12.76
C HIS A 312 -14.20 11.87 -11.76
N LYS A 313 -14.64 11.16 -10.72
CA LYS A 313 -15.40 11.82 -9.63
C LYS A 313 -14.48 12.10 -8.46
N PRO A 314 -14.06 13.36 -8.23
CA PRO A 314 -13.23 13.73 -7.10
C PRO A 314 -13.84 13.29 -5.76
N GLY A 315 -13.03 12.70 -4.88
CA GLY A 315 -13.47 12.15 -3.61
C GLY A 315 -14.01 10.73 -3.68
N SER A 316 -14.27 10.18 -4.88
CA SER A 316 -14.62 8.78 -5.04
C SER A 316 -13.38 7.90 -5.11
N ILE A 317 -13.48 6.68 -4.62
CA ILE A 317 -12.48 5.61 -4.81
C ILE A 317 -12.64 4.91 -6.17
N GLY A 318 -13.56 5.38 -7.03
CA GLY A 318 -13.82 4.86 -8.37
C GLY A 318 -14.77 3.67 -8.42
N LYS A 319 -14.59 2.84 -9.44
CA LYS A 319 -15.40 1.65 -9.73
C LYS A 319 -14.60 0.37 -9.46
N PRO A 320 -15.27 -0.78 -9.25
CA PRO A 320 -14.58 -2.06 -9.11
C PRO A 320 -13.65 -2.36 -10.29
N ILE A 321 -12.49 -2.94 -10.01
CA ILE A 321 -11.61 -3.46 -11.05
C ILE A 321 -12.22 -4.73 -11.69
N PRO A 322 -11.79 -5.16 -12.88
CA PRO A 322 -12.35 -6.35 -13.54
C PRO A 322 -12.39 -7.59 -12.64
N HIS A 323 -13.52 -8.30 -12.68
CA HIS A 323 -13.77 -9.53 -11.90
C HIS A 323 -13.71 -9.33 -10.38
N VAL A 324 -13.96 -8.12 -9.90
CA VAL A 324 -14.16 -7.79 -8.49
C VAL A 324 -15.53 -7.14 -8.34
N GLU A 325 -16.25 -7.54 -7.32
CA GLU A 325 -17.53 -6.98 -6.96
C GLU A 325 -17.43 -6.25 -5.63
N LEU A 326 -18.07 -5.10 -5.56
CA LEU A 326 -18.27 -4.37 -4.31
C LEU A 326 -19.75 -4.29 -3.99
N SER A 327 -20.06 -4.39 -2.71
CA SER A 327 -21.41 -4.11 -2.18
C SER A 327 -21.31 -3.20 -0.96
N ILE A 328 -22.37 -2.43 -0.74
CA ILE A 328 -22.57 -1.71 0.51
C ILE A 328 -23.52 -2.57 1.35
N GLN A 329 -23.14 -2.92 2.58
CA GLN A 329 -23.93 -3.79 3.43
C GLN A 329 -24.15 -3.16 4.81
N ASP A 330 -25.32 -3.46 5.41
CA ASP A 330 -25.58 -3.15 6.81
C ASP A 330 -24.94 -4.19 7.75
N ASP A 331 -25.14 -4.04 9.05
CA ASP A 331 -24.55 -4.92 10.06
C ASP A 331 -25.12 -6.35 9.99
N GLU A 332 -26.33 -6.53 9.50
CA GLU A 332 -27.02 -7.81 9.28
C GLU A 332 -26.59 -8.49 7.96
N GLY A 333 -25.86 -7.77 7.07
CA GLY A 333 -25.39 -8.28 5.79
C GLY A 333 -26.37 -8.09 4.63
N LYS A 334 -27.41 -7.30 4.82
CA LYS A 334 -28.31 -6.91 3.73
C LYS A 334 -27.59 -5.90 2.83
N MET A 335 -27.64 -6.15 1.53
CA MET A 335 -27.14 -5.21 0.53
C MET A 335 -28.03 -3.96 0.50
N LEU A 336 -27.39 -2.80 0.56
CA LEU A 336 -28.03 -1.49 0.54
C LEU A 336 -28.10 -0.93 -0.89
N GLY A 337 -29.01 0.01 -1.10
CA GLY A 337 -29.26 0.65 -2.38
C GLY A 337 -28.31 1.83 -2.66
N VAL A 338 -28.59 2.51 -3.77
CA VAL A 338 -27.86 3.70 -4.22
C VAL A 338 -27.95 4.81 -3.16
N ASN A 339 -26.79 5.40 -2.85
CA ASN A 339 -26.60 6.46 -1.83
C ASN A 339 -26.92 6.06 -0.38
N GLU A 340 -27.23 4.80 -0.12
CA GLU A 340 -27.35 4.30 1.25
C GLU A 340 -25.95 4.01 1.81
N VAL A 341 -25.73 4.39 3.07
CA VAL A 341 -24.43 4.28 3.76
C VAL A 341 -24.35 2.99 4.55
N GLY A 342 -23.31 2.20 4.32
CA GLY A 342 -23.02 0.96 5.03
C GLY A 342 -21.55 0.56 4.88
N GLU A 343 -21.22 -0.66 5.30
CA GLU A 343 -19.88 -1.19 5.16
C GLU A 343 -19.59 -1.58 3.70
N ILE A 344 -18.41 -1.16 3.20
CA ILE A 344 -17.94 -1.59 1.88
C ILE A 344 -17.45 -3.02 1.99
N CYS A 345 -18.04 -3.93 1.22
CA CYS A 345 -17.67 -5.33 1.18
C CYS A 345 -17.13 -5.69 -0.21
N ILE A 346 -16.11 -6.55 -0.26
CA ILE A 346 -15.40 -6.92 -1.49
C ILE A 346 -15.52 -8.43 -1.72
N ARG A 347 -15.82 -8.82 -2.97
CA ARG A 347 -15.80 -10.21 -3.43
C ARG A 347 -15.03 -10.29 -4.75
N GLY A 348 -14.17 -11.29 -4.88
CA GLY A 348 -13.43 -11.51 -6.14
C GLY A 348 -12.17 -12.35 -5.96
N GLY A 349 -11.54 -12.67 -7.08
CA GLY A 349 -10.32 -13.47 -7.11
C GLY A 349 -9.10 -12.80 -6.48
N ASN A 350 -9.19 -11.51 -6.14
CA ASN A 350 -8.17 -10.75 -5.42
C ASN A 350 -8.26 -10.87 -3.89
N VAL A 351 -9.33 -11.43 -3.33
CA VAL A 351 -9.55 -11.54 -1.87
C VAL A 351 -8.64 -12.63 -1.30
N MET A 352 -8.03 -12.34 -0.15
CA MET A 352 -7.13 -13.24 0.57
C MET A 352 -7.75 -14.60 0.91
N MET A 353 -6.90 -15.59 1.15
CA MET A 353 -7.32 -16.91 1.65
C MET A 353 -7.76 -16.90 3.13
N GLY A 354 -7.46 -15.81 3.84
CA GLY A 354 -7.69 -15.64 5.28
C GLY A 354 -6.43 -15.16 5.99
N TYR A 355 -6.48 -15.07 7.31
CA TYR A 355 -5.32 -14.73 8.13
C TYR A 355 -4.56 -15.99 8.58
N TRP A 356 -3.23 -15.96 8.46
CA TRP A 356 -2.36 -17.05 8.83
C TRP A 356 -2.55 -17.47 10.30
N ASP A 357 -2.81 -18.74 10.53
CA ASP A 357 -3.02 -19.35 11.84
C ASP A 357 -4.00 -18.57 12.75
N ASN A 358 -5.00 -17.94 12.13
CA ASN A 358 -5.98 -17.12 12.84
C ASN A 358 -7.40 -17.25 12.27
N PRO A 359 -8.05 -18.43 12.46
CA PRO A 359 -9.38 -18.68 11.95
C PRO A 359 -10.44 -17.74 12.56
N THR A 360 -10.26 -17.33 13.81
CA THR A 360 -11.18 -16.42 14.49
C THR A 360 -11.23 -15.05 13.83
N GLU A 361 -10.06 -14.45 13.54
CA GLU A 361 -10.02 -13.15 12.86
C GLU A 361 -10.40 -13.29 11.38
N THR A 362 -10.13 -14.43 10.76
CA THR A 362 -10.62 -14.72 9.40
C THR A 362 -12.13 -14.73 9.37
N ALA A 363 -12.78 -15.44 10.29
CA ALA A 363 -14.23 -15.49 10.38
C ALA A 363 -14.87 -14.10 10.63
N LYS A 364 -14.20 -13.23 11.40
CA LYS A 364 -14.66 -11.84 11.61
C LYS A 364 -14.49 -10.95 10.37
N ALA A 365 -13.50 -11.25 9.54
CA ALA A 365 -13.22 -10.46 8.34
C ALA A 365 -14.04 -10.91 7.13
N MET A 366 -14.73 -12.05 7.22
CA MET A 366 -15.46 -12.63 6.10
C MET A 366 -16.94 -12.81 6.46
N ARG A 367 -17.82 -12.51 5.49
CA ARG A 367 -19.25 -12.82 5.54
C ARG A 367 -19.60 -13.61 4.28
N GLY A 368 -19.57 -14.94 4.38
CA GLY A 368 -19.62 -15.81 3.21
C GLY A 368 -18.40 -15.55 2.31
N GLU A 369 -18.62 -15.16 1.07
CA GLU A 369 -17.55 -14.81 0.11
C GLU A 369 -17.14 -13.32 0.17
N TRP A 370 -17.78 -12.50 1.01
CA TRP A 370 -17.53 -11.08 1.12
C TRP A 370 -16.48 -10.77 2.18
N LEU A 371 -15.41 -10.10 1.78
CA LEU A 371 -14.44 -9.49 2.69
C LEU A 371 -15.04 -8.20 3.27
N LEU A 372 -15.16 -8.14 4.58
CA LEU A 372 -15.56 -6.96 5.33
C LEU A 372 -14.35 -6.05 5.49
N THR A 373 -14.41 -4.85 4.90
CA THR A 373 -13.24 -3.96 4.87
C THR A 373 -13.06 -3.14 6.14
N GLY A 374 -14.12 -2.98 6.91
CA GLY A 374 -14.18 -2.02 8.01
C GLY A 374 -14.22 -0.56 7.55
N ASP A 375 -14.31 -0.30 6.25
CA ASP A 375 -14.50 1.04 5.69
C ASP A 375 -15.99 1.23 5.38
N VAL A 376 -16.55 2.38 5.77
CA VAL A 376 -17.95 2.75 5.58
C VAL A 376 -18.06 3.70 4.40
N GLY A 377 -19.08 3.51 3.58
CA GLY A 377 -19.26 4.32 2.39
C GLY A 377 -20.61 4.08 1.70
N TYR A 378 -20.72 4.59 0.50
CA TYR A 378 -21.90 4.42 -0.36
C TYR A 378 -21.50 4.28 -1.81
N CYS A 379 -22.44 3.81 -2.64
CA CYS A 379 -22.33 3.76 -4.09
C CYS A 379 -23.35 4.73 -4.70
N ASP A 380 -22.91 5.56 -5.66
CA ASP A 380 -23.83 6.46 -6.38
C ASP A 380 -24.54 5.76 -7.54
N ALA A 381 -25.47 6.46 -8.20
CA ALA A 381 -26.23 5.94 -9.32
C ALA A 381 -25.38 5.59 -10.56
N ASP A 382 -24.18 6.15 -10.69
CA ASP A 382 -23.26 5.88 -11.78
C ASP A 382 -22.25 4.76 -11.46
N GLY A 383 -22.41 4.12 -10.27
CA GLY A 383 -21.58 3.01 -9.82
C GLY A 383 -20.20 3.40 -9.26
N TYR A 384 -20.05 4.67 -8.83
CA TYR A 384 -18.86 5.11 -8.11
C TYR A 384 -19.02 4.91 -6.62
N TYR A 385 -17.97 4.41 -5.98
CA TYR A 385 -17.93 4.20 -4.55
C TYR A 385 -17.23 5.37 -3.84
N PHE A 386 -17.75 5.73 -2.69
CA PHE A 386 -17.23 6.82 -1.85
C PHE A 386 -17.02 6.29 -0.43
N ILE A 387 -15.84 6.51 0.13
CA ILE A 387 -15.57 6.20 1.55
C ILE A 387 -15.94 7.42 2.37
N THR A 388 -16.85 7.24 3.30
CA THR A 388 -17.20 8.28 4.29
C THR A 388 -16.24 8.26 5.47
N ASP A 389 -15.90 7.07 6.00
CA ASP A 389 -14.87 6.88 7.04
C ASP A 389 -14.58 5.39 7.30
N ARG A 390 -13.79 5.13 8.35
CA ARG A 390 -13.65 3.80 8.93
C ARG A 390 -14.68 3.56 10.03
N LYS A 391 -15.26 2.37 10.06
CA LYS A 391 -16.24 1.97 11.07
C LYS A 391 -15.77 2.25 12.51
N LYS A 392 -14.47 2.00 12.78
CA LYS A 392 -13.83 2.24 14.08
C LYS A 392 -13.45 3.70 14.37
N ASP A 393 -13.43 4.55 13.38
CA ASP A 393 -13.04 5.97 13.51
C ASP A 393 -14.27 6.89 13.46
N MET A 394 -15.44 6.37 13.09
CA MET A 394 -16.72 7.07 13.14
C MET A 394 -17.04 7.51 14.57
N LEU A 395 -17.53 8.71 14.72
CA LEU A 395 -17.89 9.31 16.01
C LEU A 395 -19.39 9.24 16.23
N LEU A 396 -19.79 9.08 17.47
CA LEU A 396 -21.19 9.12 17.87
C LEU A 396 -21.46 10.36 18.71
N VAL A 397 -21.93 11.43 18.06
CA VAL A 397 -22.21 12.72 18.69
C VAL A 397 -23.71 12.85 18.94
N ASN A 398 -24.15 12.85 20.21
CA ASN A 398 -25.59 12.84 20.58
C ASN A 398 -26.38 11.68 19.91
N GLY A 399 -25.76 10.52 19.68
CA GLY A 399 -26.38 9.40 18.97
C GLY A 399 -26.41 9.54 17.43
N ILE A 400 -25.82 10.60 16.89
CA ILE A 400 -25.74 10.85 15.43
C ILE A 400 -24.33 10.53 14.94
N ASN A 401 -24.24 9.76 13.85
CA ASN A 401 -22.97 9.45 13.23
C ASN A 401 -22.31 10.70 12.65
N VAL A 402 -21.05 10.93 13.01
CA VAL A 402 -20.18 11.95 12.42
C VAL A 402 -18.98 11.25 11.80
N TYR A 403 -18.72 11.54 10.57
CA TYR A 403 -17.61 10.96 9.81
C TYR A 403 -16.43 11.94 9.79
N PRO A 404 -15.32 11.64 10.47
CA PRO A 404 -14.12 12.48 10.49
C PRO A 404 -13.67 12.96 9.12
N ARG A 405 -13.70 12.11 8.10
CA ARG A 405 -13.29 12.48 6.74
C ARG A 405 -14.12 13.64 6.15
N GLU A 406 -15.42 13.68 6.41
CA GLU A 406 -16.26 14.80 5.95
C GLU A 406 -15.79 16.13 6.52
N VAL A 407 -15.39 16.12 7.78
CA VAL A 407 -14.87 17.32 8.47
C VAL A 407 -13.47 17.67 7.96
N GLU A 408 -12.61 16.66 7.78
CA GLU A 408 -11.25 16.80 7.23
C GLU A 408 -11.28 17.43 5.82
N GLU A 409 -12.19 17.00 4.94
CA GLU A 409 -12.36 17.57 3.60
C GLU A 409 -12.73 19.05 3.61
N VAL A 410 -13.53 19.48 4.57
CA VAL A 410 -13.85 20.91 4.75
C VAL A 410 -12.63 21.66 5.27
N ILE A 411 -11.89 21.10 6.22
CA ILE A 411 -10.67 21.72 6.76
C ILE A 411 -9.62 21.90 5.65
N TYR A 412 -9.46 20.94 4.75
CA TYR A 412 -8.53 21.05 3.62
C TYR A 412 -8.83 22.21 2.66
N GLN A 413 -10.07 22.72 2.63
CA GLN A 413 -10.46 23.86 1.80
C GLN A 413 -10.04 25.21 2.44
N PHE A 414 -9.63 25.22 3.71
CA PHE A 414 -9.22 26.44 4.37
C PHE A 414 -7.80 26.84 3.93
N PRO A 415 -7.57 28.08 3.48
CA PRO A 415 -6.26 28.53 3.01
C PRO A 415 -5.17 28.35 4.06
N GLY A 416 -4.03 27.82 3.66
CA GLY A 416 -2.88 27.59 4.54
C GLY A 416 -2.91 26.27 5.32
N VAL A 417 -3.91 25.43 5.16
CA VAL A 417 -3.93 24.07 5.71
C VAL A 417 -3.06 23.15 4.86
N LYS A 418 -2.08 22.50 5.49
CA LYS A 418 -1.25 21.46 4.87
C LYS A 418 -1.82 20.05 5.12
N GLU A 419 -2.16 19.75 6.37
CA GLU A 419 -2.68 18.43 6.76
C GLU A 419 -3.79 18.62 7.79
N ALA A 420 -4.77 17.70 7.74
CA ALA A 420 -5.86 17.68 8.72
C ALA A 420 -6.19 16.23 9.10
N ALA A 421 -6.52 16.04 10.37
CA ALA A 421 -7.10 14.81 10.89
C ALA A 421 -8.10 15.13 11.98
N VAL A 422 -9.21 14.42 12.01
CA VAL A 422 -10.26 14.56 13.02
C VAL A 422 -10.40 13.25 13.79
N ILE A 423 -10.50 13.36 15.10
CA ILE A 423 -10.74 12.23 16.00
C ILE A 423 -11.92 12.52 16.91
N GLY A 424 -12.52 11.47 17.46
CA GLY A 424 -13.46 11.57 18.58
C GLY A 424 -12.71 11.72 19.90
N VAL A 425 -13.19 12.65 20.71
CA VAL A 425 -12.79 12.76 22.11
C VAL A 425 -14.02 12.61 22.99
N PRO A 426 -13.92 11.94 24.14
CA PRO A 426 -15.05 11.76 25.04
C PRO A 426 -15.67 13.09 25.47
N ASP A 427 -17.00 13.16 25.51
CA ASP A 427 -17.77 14.29 26.05
C ASP A 427 -18.87 13.77 26.98
N PRO A 428 -18.91 14.22 28.23
CA PRO A 428 -19.88 13.73 29.24
C PRO A 428 -21.35 13.91 28.87
N ARG A 429 -21.65 14.89 28.01
CA ARG A 429 -23.03 15.24 27.62
C ARG A 429 -23.42 14.65 26.25
N LYS A 430 -22.45 14.51 25.34
CA LYS A 430 -22.68 14.18 23.94
C LYS A 430 -22.20 12.77 23.55
N GLY A 431 -21.59 12.04 24.50
CA GLY A 431 -20.87 10.80 24.25
C GLY A 431 -19.49 11.06 23.67
N GLU A 432 -19.43 11.51 22.45
CA GLU A 432 -18.20 11.98 21.81
C GLU A 432 -18.39 13.36 21.17
N GLN A 433 -17.26 14.00 20.85
CA GLN A 433 -17.25 15.20 20.02
C GLN A 433 -16.01 15.25 19.14
N PRO A 434 -16.10 15.88 17.95
CA PRO A 434 -14.96 16.00 17.08
C PRO A 434 -13.88 16.92 17.65
N MET A 435 -12.61 16.52 17.47
CA MET A 435 -11.42 17.35 17.69
C MET A 435 -10.54 17.29 16.46
N ALA A 436 -10.12 18.44 15.95
CA ALA A 436 -9.28 18.53 14.77
C ALA A 436 -7.81 18.73 15.13
N PHE A 437 -6.92 18.04 14.41
CA PHE A 437 -5.49 18.29 14.39
C PHE A 437 -5.12 18.81 13.01
N VAL A 438 -4.41 19.92 12.96
CA VAL A 438 -4.09 20.60 11.69
C VAL A 438 -2.61 20.96 11.65
N ALA A 439 -1.94 20.61 10.56
CA ALA A 439 -0.60 21.09 10.27
C ALA A 439 -0.69 22.23 9.26
N PRO A 440 -0.16 23.44 9.59
CA PRO A 440 -0.10 24.57 8.67
C PRO A 440 0.85 24.30 7.48
N ALA A 441 0.59 24.94 6.35
CA ALA A 441 1.58 25.05 5.27
C ALA A 441 2.76 25.91 5.73
N GLU A 442 3.92 25.74 5.09
CA GLU A 442 5.11 26.50 5.40
C GLU A 442 4.86 28.01 5.26
N GLY A 443 5.18 28.77 6.30
CA GLY A 443 4.93 30.21 6.36
C GLY A 443 3.48 30.64 6.61
N ALA A 444 2.53 29.69 6.71
CA ALA A 444 1.14 30.00 7.01
C ALA A 444 0.91 30.15 8.53
N SER A 445 0.18 31.19 8.92
CA SER A 445 -0.35 31.36 10.27
C SER A 445 -1.85 31.09 10.26
N LEU A 446 -2.28 30.09 11.01
CA LEU A 446 -3.69 29.71 11.11
C LEU A 446 -4.23 30.08 12.50
N GLU A 447 -5.44 30.61 12.52
CA GLU A 447 -6.15 30.90 13.77
C GLU A 447 -7.29 29.91 13.97
N GLU A 448 -7.36 29.30 15.17
CA GLU A 448 -8.40 28.33 15.53
C GLU A 448 -9.81 28.90 15.31
N LYS A 449 -10.07 30.13 15.79
CA LYS A 449 -11.37 30.76 15.70
C LYS A 449 -11.82 30.93 14.24
N ALA A 450 -10.91 31.36 13.36
CA ALA A 450 -11.21 31.55 11.94
C ALA A 450 -11.52 30.23 11.26
N LEU A 451 -10.74 29.19 11.54
CA LEU A 451 -10.95 27.86 10.99
C LEU A 451 -12.27 27.23 11.46
N LEU A 452 -12.58 27.32 12.77
CA LEU A 452 -13.85 26.82 13.32
C LEU A 452 -15.07 27.56 12.71
N GLN A 453 -14.97 28.89 12.54
CA GLN A 453 -16.01 29.66 11.87
C GLN A 453 -16.22 29.23 10.42
N PHE A 454 -15.13 28.96 9.69
CA PHE A 454 -15.20 28.45 8.32
C PHE A 454 -15.90 27.08 8.25
N ILE A 455 -15.54 26.16 9.15
CA ILE A 455 -16.16 24.83 9.23
C ILE A 455 -17.66 24.96 9.54
N LYS A 456 -18.02 25.83 10.49
CA LYS A 456 -19.40 26.06 10.88
C LYS A 456 -20.29 26.62 9.76
N GLN A 457 -19.71 27.34 8.81
CA GLN A 457 -20.45 27.82 7.64
C GLN A 457 -20.78 26.70 6.63
N LYS A 458 -20.09 25.56 6.70
CA LYS A 458 -20.17 24.48 5.72
C LYS A 458 -20.77 23.21 6.27
N LEU A 459 -20.71 22.99 7.58
CA LEU A 459 -21.18 21.79 8.24
C LEU A 459 -22.19 22.09 9.35
N ALA A 460 -23.03 21.11 9.64
CA ALA A 460 -23.96 21.17 10.78
C ALA A 460 -23.19 21.28 12.11
N ASP A 461 -23.76 21.98 13.08
CA ASP A 461 -23.11 22.32 14.37
C ASP A 461 -22.56 21.12 15.13
N TYR A 462 -23.21 19.94 15.05
CA TYR A 462 -22.76 18.74 15.74
C TYR A 462 -21.52 18.10 15.11
N LYS A 463 -21.17 18.45 13.86
CA LYS A 463 -19.98 18.02 13.13
C LYS A 463 -18.79 18.96 13.35
N VAL A 464 -19.03 20.16 13.85
CA VAL A 464 -17.96 21.16 14.05
C VAL A 464 -17.05 20.72 15.20
N PRO A 465 -15.72 20.66 14.99
CA PRO A 465 -14.78 20.35 16.07
C PRO A 465 -14.93 21.32 17.25
N LYS A 466 -14.85 20.79 18.46
CA LYS A 466 -14.85 21.61 19.67
C LYS A 466 -13.63 22.50 19.75
N ARG A 467 -12.49 21.99 19.31
CA ARG A 467 -11.23 22.73 19.22
C ARG A 467 -10.35 22.23 18.09
N VAL A 468 -9.40 23.04 17.69
CA VAL A 468 -8.35 22.70 16.73
C VAL A 468 -7.00 22.76 17.44
N GLN A 469 -6.21 21.71 17.33
CA GLN A 469 -4.83 21.70 17.78
C GLN A 469 -3.91 21.77 16.58
N PHE A 470 -3.03 22.76 16.54
CA PHE A 470 -2.02 22.89 15.51
C PHE A 470 -0.77 22.10 15.88
N LEU A 471 -0.26 21.32 14.91
CA LEU A 471 0.97 20.56 15.03
C LEU A 471 1.89 20.89 13.84
N PRO A 472 3.22 20.89 14.01
CA PRO A 472 4.15 21.12 12.88
C PRO A 472 3.97 20.10 11.75
N ALA A 473 3.66 18.84 12.10
CA ALA A 473 3.32 17.74 11.20
C ALA A 473 2.43 16.74 11.93
N LEU A 474 1.58 16.02 11.20
CA LEU A 474 0.79 14.94 11.77
C LEU A 474 1.57 13.63 11.81
N PRO A 475 1.41 12.80 12.87
CA PRO A 475 2.11 11.52 12.98
C PRO A 475 1.67 10.56 11.86
N ARG A 476 2.65 9.87 11.26
CA ARG A 476 2.41 8.96 10.11
C ARG A 476 3.14 7.65 10.27
N ASN A 477 2.57 6.62 9.67
CA ASN A 477 3.28 5.36 9.49
C ASN A 477 4.23 5.42 8.27
N ALA A 478 4.97 4.33 8.05
CA ALA A 478 5.91 4.17 6.94
C ALA A 478 5.31 4.36 5.54
N THR A 479 4.01 4.17 5.39
CA THR A 479 3.29 4.32 4.13
C THR A 479 2.62 5.68 3.99
N GLY A 480 2.90 6.62 4.90
CA GLY A 480 2.37 7.98 4.88
C GLY A 480 0.95 8.14 5.43
N LYS A 481 0.34 7.09 5.99
CA LYS A 481 -0.99 7.16 6.60
C LYS A 481 -0.93 7.82 7.98
N ILE A 482 -1.82 8.76 8.24
CA ILE A 482 -1.93 9.44 9.53
C ILE A 482 -2.31 8.43 10.64
N LEU A 483 -1.58 8.48 11.75
CA LEU A 483 -1.78 7.61 12.91
C LEU A 483 -2.75 8.27 13.91
N LYS A 484 -4.07 8.11 13.69
CA LYS A 484 -5.11 8.65 14.59
C LYS A 484 -4.99 8.12 16.03
N THR A 485 -4.39 6.95 16.24
CA THR A 485 -4.11 6.42 17.59
C THR A 485 -3.17 7.34 18.37
N GLN A 486 -2.07 7.79 17.76
CA GLN A 486 -1.15 8.73 18.42
C GLN A 486 -1.80 10.11 18.65
N LEU A 487 -2.69 10.55 17.75
CA LEU A 487 -3.44 11.78 17.95
C LEU A 487 -4.40 11.69 19.16
N ARG A 488 -4.99 10.50 19.40
CA ARG A 488 -5.81 10.26 20.61
C ARG A 488 -4.97 10.32 21.89
N GLU A 489 -3.73 9.83 21.87
CA GLU A 489 -2.78 9.94 22.98
C GLU A 489 -2.43 11.41 23.27
N VAL A 490 -2.13 12.18 22.21
CA VAL A 490 -1.88 13.63 22.31
C VAL A 490 -3.10 14.36 22.87
N ALA A 491 -4.31 14.04 22.42
CA ALA A 491 -5.53 14.63 22.94
C ALA A 491 -5.73 14.35 24.44
N ALA A 492 -5.43 13.12 24.88
CA ALA A 492 -5.58 12.72 26.29
C ALA A 492 -4.60 13.43 27.23
N THR A 493 -3.41 13.81 26.74
CA THR A 493 -2.39 14.53 27.54
C THR A 493 -2.57 16.06 27.55
N SER A 494 -3.49 16.57 26.71
CA SER A 494 -3.72 18.03 26.56
C SER A 494 -4.95 18.55 27.34
N HIS A 495 -5.41 17.76 28.31
CA HIS A 495 -6.50 18.12 29.25
C HIS A 495 -5.99 18.64 30.56
#